data_7cb4100d472a8df7b3f12166eb2aec3e
#
_entry.id   7cb4100d472a8df7b3f12166eb2aec3e
#
_cell.length_a   1.000
_cell.length_b   1.000
_cell.length_c   1.000
_cell.angle_alpha   90.00
_cell.angle_beta   90.00
_cell.angle_gamma   90.00
#
_symmetry.space_group_name_H-M   'P 1'
#
loop_
_entity.id
_entity.type
_entity.pdbx_description
1 polymer ?
#
loop_
_entity_poly.entity_id
_entity_poly.type
_entity_poly.pdbx_seq_one_letter_code
_entity_poly.pdbx_strand_id
1 'polypeptide(L)'
;MRAANEGVSLDEEVMRTKAEGLAFSLRNASDYFKTRAGQNVSQRVLNLYYGSMAFAFAEMLAAPKGPAGLADIEKITTQGHGSARSTGSWTASSVVVSTVATGFFASWMKFLSIPTDSFRARSRRPTRTLRSSLESSWLTVEALFARIPEVADLFLDIFSSKPAWITPTYDQEANPSLYRVGGRKGRPTTTYSIFVDDSARLTTEDIAAFPGPISQILRRGLRGPGPPLPRVAVNAAGKEIWWDALPVHNSPFERTALIVPAFGVVGEYRAICAALLYALSIMVRYRPSVWRRVQEGDHDHLRVLVEAYLAVVDRVLPEQFLERITAQRVFAKQPGAWG
;
A
#
# COMPACT_ATOMS: atom_id res chain seq x y z
N MET A 1 -27.07 3.49 -0.55
CA MET A 1 -26.73 2.35 -1.42
C MET A 1 -25.87 1.32 -0.70
N ARG A 2 -24.68 1.66 -0.16
CA ARG A 2 -23.78 0.68 0.47
C ARG A 2 -24.41 -0.04 1.68
N ALA A 3 -25.10 0.68 2.56
CA ALA A 3 -25.81 0.08 3.71
C ALA A 3 -26.87 -0.96 3.27
N ALA A 4 -27.62 -0.66 2.21
CA ALA A 4 -28.62 -1.58 1.66
C ALA A 4 -27.95 -2.84 1.07
N ASN A 5 -26.83 -2.68 0.37
CA ASN A 5 -26.07 -3.80 -0.21
C ASN A 5 -25.45 -4.71 0.87
N GLU A 6 -25.10 -4.15 2.04
CA GLU A 6 -24.54 -4.90 3.17
C GLU A 6 -25.63 -5.39 4.14
N GLY A 7 -26.93 -5.14 3.85
CA GLY A 7 -28.06 -5.54 4.70
C GLY A 7 -28.10 -4.84 6.05
N VAL A 8 -27.50 -3.64 6.15
CA VAL A 8 -27.44 -2.86 7.39
C VAL A 8 -28.51 -1.77 7.36
N SER A 9 -29.43 -1.80 8.33
CA SER A 9 -30.38 -0.69 8.55
C SER A 9 -29.70 0.39 9.40
N LEU A 10 -29.67 1.61 8.92
CA LEU A 10 -29.18 2.77 9.63
C LEU A 10 -30.35 3.74 9.87
N ASP A 11 -30.35 4.39 11.03
CA ASP A 11 -31.23 5.50 11.32
C ASP A 11 -30.99 6.65 10.32
N GLU A 12 -32.05 7.37 9.94
CA GLU A 12 -32.01 8.45 8.96
C GLU A 12 -31.06 9.59 9.41
N GLU A 13 -31.07 9.92 10.69
CA GLU A 13 -30.18 10.94 11.26
C GLU A 13 -28.71 10.52 11.17
N VAL A 14 -28.40 9.24 11.46
CA VAL A 14 -27.06 8.67 11.32
C VAL A 14 -26.64 8.69 9.85
N MET A 15 -27.53 8.31 8.94
CA MET A 15 -27.24 8.34 7.49
C MET A 15 -26.92 9.77 7.03
N ARG A 16 -27.69 10.76 7.47
CA ARG A 16 -27.44 12.18 7.14
C ARG A 16 -26.09 12.64 7.67
N THR A 17 -25.79 12.40 8.93
CA THR A 17 -24.52 12.79 9.57
C THR A 17 -23.33 12.15 8.88
N LYS A 18 -23.42 10.86 8.51
CA LYS A 18 -22.39 10.15 7.74
C LYS A 18 -22.23 10.76 6.35
N ALA A 19 -23.31 11.06 5.66
CA ALA A 19 -23.27 11.65 4.32
C ALA A 19 -22.64 13.06 4.31
N GLU A 20 -22.97 13.89 5.28
CA GLU A 20 -22.37 15.21 5.46
C GLU A 20 -20.86 15.10 5.73
N GLY A 21 -20.46 14.23 6.66
CA GLY A 21 -19.06 13.97 6.99
C GLY A 21 -18.28 13.40 5.82
N LEU A 22 -18.86 12.46 5.07
CA LEU A 22 -18.29 11.90 3.86
C LEU A 22 -18.05 12.98 2.79
N ALA A 23 -19.08 13.80 2.51
CA ALA A 23 -18.99 14.88 1.53
C ALA A 23 -17.93 15.91 1.91
N PHE A 24 -17.83 16.28 3.19
CA PHE A 24 -16.79 17.16 3.71
C PHE A 24 -15.39 16.55 3.52
N SER A 25 -15.20 15.28 3.91
CA SER A 25 -13.92 14.58 3.80
C SER A 25 -13.45 14.43 2.35
N LEU A 26 -14.37 14.15 1.42
CA LEU A 26 -14.04 14.07 -0.01
C LEU A 26 -13.66 15.44 -0.60
N ARG A 27 -14.34 16.53 -0.20
CA ARG A 27 -13.95 17.88 -0.62
C ARG A 27 -12.55 18.23 -0.11
N ASN A 28 -12.27 17.97 1.15
CA ASN A 28 -10.94 18.17 1.72
C ASN A 28 -9.87 17.34 0.98
N ALA A 29 -10.14 16.08 0.73
CA ALA A 29 -9.21 15.23 -0.04
C ALA A 29 -8.97 15.84 -1.44
N SER A 30 -10.04 16.22 -2.15
CA SER A 30 -9.94 16.87 -3.46
C SER A 30 -9.09 18.15 -3.40
N ASP A 31 -9.27 18.99 -2.39
CA ASP A 31 -8.52 20.23 -2.26
C ASP A 31 -7.03 20.01 -1.98
N TYR A 32 -6.69 19.00 -1.20
CA TYR A 32 -5.30 18.60 -0.95
C TYR A 32 -4.62 17.98 -2.19
N PHE A 33 -5.37 17.22 -2.98
CA PHE A 33 -4.83 16.57 -4.19
C PHE A 33 -4.74 17.52 -5.38
N LYS A 34 -5.42 18.67 -5.37
CA LYS A 34 -5.26 19.66 -6.43
C LYS A 34 -3.82 20.17 -6.50
N THR A 35 -3.18 19.91 -7.64
CA THR A 35 -1.86 20.47 -7.92
C THR A 35 -2.01 21.96 -8.26
N ARG A 36 -1.26 22.82 -7.57
CA ARG A 36 -1.22 24.27 -7.84
C ARG A 36 0.10 24.63 -8.51
N ALA A 37 0.04 25.53 -9.47
CA ALA A 37 1.25 26.07 -10.09
C ALA A 37 2.19 26.66 -9.03
N GLY A 38 3.49 26.35 -9.12
CA GLY A 38 4.50 26.83 -8.17
C GLY A 38 4.57 26.07 -6.85
N GLN A 39 3.79 24.99 -6.67
CA GLN A 39 3.88 24.15 -5.48
C GLN A 39 5.20 23.38 -5.45
N ASN A 40 5.98 23.58 -4.38
CA ASN A 40 7.24 22.85 -4.19
C ASN A 40 7.02 21.43 -3.62
N VAL A 41 8.07 20.61 -3.70
CA VAL A 41 8.02 19.19 -3.26
C VAL A 41 7.61 19.06 -1.79
N SER A 42 8.07 19.95 -0.91
CA SER A 42 7.72 19.95 0.52
C SER A 42 6.22 20.12 0.74
N GLN A 43 5.63 21.11 0.08
CA GLN A 43 4.18 21.35 0.14
C GLN A 43 3.41 20.17 -0.45
N ARG A 44 3.90 19.61 -1.55
CA ARG A 44 3.27 18.47 -2.20
C ARG A 44 3.25 17.24 -1.28
N VAL A 45 4.34 16.92 -0.58
CA VAL A 45 4.40 15.85 0.43
C VAL A 45 3.35 16.06 1.51
N LEU A 46 3.25 17.27 2.07
CA LEU A 46 2.29 17.57 3.14
C LEU A 46 0.85 17.46 2.65
N ASN A 47 0.58 18.02 1.48
CA ASN A 47 -0.77 18.00 0.91
C ASN A 47 -1.23 16.57 0.63
N LEU A 48 -0.42 15.74 -0.02
CA LEU A 48 -0.78 14.36 -0.32
C LEU A 48 -0.92 13.53 0.96
N TYR A 49 -0.11 13.81 1.99
CA TYR A 49 -0.29 13.16 3.30
C TYR A 49 -1.65 13.49 3.93
N TYR A 50 -2.00 14.77 4.05
CA TYR A 50 -3.29 15.16 4.63
C TYR A 50 -4.47 14.78 3.73
N GLY A 51 -4.30 14.82 2.42
CA GLY A 51 -5.30 14.37 1.46
C GLY A 51 -5.57 12.86 1.58
N SER A 52 -4.53 12.04 1.76
CA SER A 52 -4.70 10.60 1.99
C SER A 52 -5.41 10.30 3.31
N MET A 53 -5.16 11.08 4.37
CA MET A 53 -5.93 10.99 5.61
C MET A 53 -7.41 11.35 5.39
N ALA A 54 -7.69 12.43 4.65
CA ALA A 54 -9.06 12.84 4.36
C ALA A 54 -9.82 11.77 3.55
N PHE A 55 -9.16 11.12 2.59
CA PHE A 55 -9.72 9.95 1.89
C PHE A 55 -10.00 8.78 2.82
N ALA A 56 -9.09 8.47 3.76
CA ALA A 56 -9.32 7.40 4.72
C ALA A 56 -10.49 7.73 5.68
N PHE A 57 -10.67 8.99 6.06
CA PHE A 57 -11.87 9.43 6.80
C PHE A 57 -13.14 9.21 5.99
N ALA A 58 -13.11 9.59 4.70
CA ALA A 58 -14.21 9.35 3.79
C ALA A 58 -14.55 7.86 3.66
N GLU A 59 -13.55 6.98 3.55
CA GLU A 59 -13.72 5.54 3.51
C GLU A 59 -14.38 5.00 4.77
N MET A 60 -13.90 5.43 5.95
CA MET A 60 -14.45 5.01 7.23
C MET A 60 -15.91 5.48 7.41
N LEU A 61 -16.22 6.71 7.00
CA LEU A 61 -17.59 7.27 7.05
C LEU A 61 -18.53 6.61 6.04
N ALA A 62 -18.04 6.24 4.85
CA ALA A 62 -18.84 5.55 3.84
C ALA A 62 -19.26 4.14 4.27
N ALA A 63 -18.51 3.49 5.15
CA ALA A 63 -18.82 2.14 5.60
C ALA A 63 -19.99 2.15 6.59
N PRO A 64 -21.02 1.28 6.44
CA PRO A 64 -22.17 1.23 7.32
C PRO A 64 -21.81 1.09 8.81
N LYS A 65 -20.84 0.22 9.12
CA LYS A 65 -20.35 -0.05 10.48
C LYS A 65 -19.20 0.89 10.91
N GLY A 66 -18.87 1.88 10.11
CA GLY A 66 -17.84 2.87 10.45
C GLY A 66 -18.35 3.96 11.40
N PRO A 67 -17.50 4.97 11.70
CA PRO A 67 -17.85 6.12 12.55
C PRO A 67 -19.17 6.76 12.15
N ALA A 68 -19.94 7.25 13.13
CA ALA A 68 -21.24 7.85 12.88
C ALA A 68 -21.14 9.27 12.27
N GLY A 69 -20.01 9.95 12.46
CA GLY A 69 -19.80 11.30 11.93
C GLY A 69 -18.39 11.81 12.17
N LEU A 70 -18.14 13.08 11.82
CA LEU A 70 -16.85 13.74 11.98
C LEU A 70 -16.38 13.82 13.43
N ALA A 71 -17.29 13.96 14.39
CA ALA A 71 -16.94 13.99 15.81
C ALA A 71 -16.24 12.69 16.28
N ASP A 72 -16.61 11.55 15.71
CA ASP A 72 -15.92 10.30 16.03
C ASP A 72 -14.54 10.22 15.36
N ILE A 73 -14.39 10.76 14.15
CA ILE A 73 -13.10 10.91 13.50
C ILE A 73 -12.18 11.83 14.32
N GLU A 74 -12.70 12.94 14.86
CA GLU A 74 -11.95 13.85 15.73
C GLU A 74 -11.42 13.14 16.97
N LYS A 75 -12.26 12.34 17.65
CA LYS A 75 -11.82 11.51 18.80
C LYS A 75 -10.66 10.58 18.45
N ILE A 76 -10.68 10.00 17.26
CA ILE A 76 -9.60 9.14 16.77
C ILE A 76 -8.31 9.95 16.53
N THR A 77 -8.43 11.13 15.91
CA THR A 77 -7.28 11.94 15.52
C THR A 77 -6.63 12.66 16.71
N THR A 78 -7.37 13.00 17.77
CA THR A 78 -6.82 13.57 19.02
C THR A 78 -5.79 12.64 19.68
N GLN A 79 -5.87 11.34 19.43
CA GLN A 79 -4.86 10.37 19.89
C GLN A 79 -3.56 10.41 19.06
N GLY A 80 -3.48 11.27 18.05
CA GLY A 80 -2.33 11.45 17.15
C GLY A 80 -2.39 10.58 15.90
N HIS A 81 -1.32 10.65 15.09
CA HIS A 81 -1.29 10.01 13.78
C HIS A 81 -1.13 8.47 13.82
N GLY A 82 -0.80 7.88 14.97
CA GLY A 82 -0.65 6.42 15.09
C GLY A 82 0.66 5.88 14.52
N SER A 83 1.63 6.76 14.26
CA SER A 83 2.98 6.42 13.80
C SER A 83 4.00 7.21 14.61
N ALA A 84 5.17 6.63 14.83
CA ALA A 84 6.26 7.25 15.56
C ALA A 84 7.57 7.16 14.78
N ARG A 85 8.49 8.07 15.08
CA ARG A 85 9.82 8.14 14.48
C ARG A 85 10.91 7.70 15.43
N SER A 86 12.04 7.22 14.91
CA SER A 86 13.26 7.06 15.68
C SER A 86 14.12 8.34 15.62
N THR A 87 14.87 8.59 16.69
CA THR A 87 15.86 9.68 16.78
C THR A 87 17.27 9.11 16.63
N GLY A 88 18.09 9.66 15.73
CA GLY A 88 19.49 9.25 15.51
C GLY A 88 20.13 10.08 14.40
N SER A 89 21.43 9.97 14.18
CA SER A 89 22.13 10.50 13.00
C SER A 89 21.83 9.57 11.82
N TRP A 90 20.98 9.99 10.90
CA TRP A 90 20.46 9.15 9.83
C TRP A 90 20.70 9.79 8.48
N THR A 91 21.00 8.96 7.49
CA THR A 91 20.82 9.33 6.08
C THR A 91 19.33 9.41 5.78
N ALA A 92 18.94 10.09 4.72
CA ALA A 92 17.52 10.24 4.38
C ALA A 92 16.82 8.88 4.19
N SER A 93 17.47 7.91 3.54
CA SER A 93 16.95 6.55 3.30
C SER A 93 16.80 5.72 4.58
N SER A 94 17.60 6.00 5.61
CA SER A 94 17.58 5.28 6.89
C SER A 94 16.65 5.87 7.95
N VAL A 95 15.88 6.92 7.63
CA VAL A 95 14.80 7.41 8.49
C VAL A 95 13.82 6.29 8.77
N VAL A 96 13.56 6.04 10.05
CA VAL A 96 12.73 4.90 10.48
C VAL A 96 11.38 5.37 10.96
N VAL A 97 10.35 4.68 10.50
CA VAL A 97 8.97 4.83 10.92
C VAL A 97 8.52 3.57 11.63
N SER A 98 7.76 3.72 12.68
CA SER A 98 7.09 2.61 13.36
C SER A 98 5.60 2.85 13.47
N THR A 99 4.84 1.76 13.51
CA THR A 99 3.43 1.80 13.86
C THR A 99 3.26 1.89 15.38
N VAL A 100 2.20 2.58 15.80
CA VAL A 100 1.82 2.72 17.22
C VAL A 100 0.39 2.23 17.38
N ALA A 101 0.12 1.51 18.46
CA ALA A 101 -1.16 0.85 18.73
C ALA A 101 -2.36 1.79 18.96
N THR A 102 -2.12 3.12 19.02
CA THR A 102 -3.14 4.15 19.22
C THR A 102 -3.04 5.23 18.16
N GLY A 103 -4.11 5.99 17.95
CA GLY A 103 -4.18 7.07 16.99
C GLY A 103 -4.76 6.65 15.64
N PHE A 104 -4.77 7.59 14.70
CA PHE A 104 -5.47 7.43 13.44
C PHE A 104 -5.06 6.18 12.65
N PHE A 105 -3.77 5.95 12.43
CA PHE A 105 -3.30 4.82 11.61
C PHE A 105 -3.74 3.47 12.19
N ALA A 106 -3.58 3.27 13.50
CA ALA A 106 -4.03 2.04 14.15
C ALA A 106 -5.56 1.84 14.07
N SER A 107 -6.32 2.92 14.23
CA SER A 107 -7.79 2.87 14.11
C SER A 107 -8.23 2.56 12.68
N TRP A 108 -7.54 3.10 11.68
CA TRP A 108 -7.79 2.78 10.28
C TRP A 108 -7.43 1.33 9.96
N MET A 109 -6.30 0.80 10.47
CA MET A 109 -5.95 -0.62 10.30
C MET A 109 -7.00 -1.54 10.93
N LYS A 110 -7.47 -1.24 12.14
CA LYS A 110 -8.58 -1.99 12.79
C LYS A 110 -9.85 -1.95 11.95
N PHE A 111 -10.19 -0.77 11.41
CA PHE A 111 -11.33 -0.62 10.50
C PHE A 111 -11.19 -1.50 9.23
N LEU A 112 -9.98 -1.65 8.70
CA LEU A 112 -9.67 -2.53 7.57
C LEU A 112 -9.53 -4.01 7.97
N SER A 113 -9.79 -4.37 9.23
CA SER A 113 -9.62 -5.71 9.78
C SER A 113 -8.18 -6.23 9.74
N ILE A 114 -7.20 -5.31 9.76
CA ILE A 114 -5.78 -5.63 9.83
C ILE A 114 -5.38 -5.74 11.30
N PRO A 115 -4.73 -6.87 11.73
CA PRO A 115 -4.28 -7.05 13.10
C PRO A 115 -3.31 -5.94 13.53
N THR A 116 -3.50 -5.39 14.72
CA THR A 116 -2.65 -4.32 15.28
C THR A 116 -1.89 -4.73 16.53
N ASP A 117 -1.89 -6.03 16.87
CA ASP A 117 -1.27 -6.56 18.07
C ASP A 117 0.24 -6.41 18.09
N SER A 118 0.86 -6.43 16.91
CA SER A 118 2.29 -6.16 16.71
C SER A 118 2.66 -4.67 16.77
N PHE A 119 1.67 -3.78 16.84
CA PHE A 119 1.94 -2.35 16.87
C PHE A 119 2.44 -1.93 18.26
N ARG A 120 3.37 -1.00 18.27
CA ARG A 120 4.08 -0.60 19.47
C ARG A 120 3.21 0.23 20.42
N ALA A 121 3.32 0.00 21.72
CA ALA A 121 2.72 0.88 22.72
C ALA A 121 3.35 2.30 22.65
N ARG A 122 2.52 3.36 22.71
CA ARG A 122 2.93 4.77 22.55
C ARG A 122 3.96 5.23 23.60
N SER A 123 3.88 4.69 24.80
CA SER A 123 4.73 5.07 25.94
C SER A 123 6.20 4.64 25.83
N ARG A 124 6.52 3.70 24.96
CA ARG A 124 7.88 3.17 24.83
C ARG A 124 8.68 3.98 23.81
N ARG A 125 9.65 4.77 24.27
CA ARG A 125 10.66 5.37 23.39
C ARG A 125 11.56 4.27 22.84
N PRO A 126 11.85 4.26 21.53
CA PRO A 126 12.71 3.25 20.94
C PRO A 126 14.15 3.44 21.43
N THR A 127 14.65 2.50 22.21
CA THR A 127 16.08 2.33 22.44
C THR A 127 16.67 1.43 21.34
N ARG A 128 18.00 1.41 21.19
CA ARG A 128 18.67 0.53 20.22
C ARG A 128 18.33 -0.95 20.44
N THR A 129 18.21 -1.37 21.71
CA THR A 129 17.87 -2.73 22.11
C THR A 129 16.40 -3.07 21.82
N LEU A 130 15.50 -2.11 22.03
CA LEU A 130 14.09 -2.27 21.75
C LEU A 130 13.82 -2.38 20.23
N ARG A 131 14.67 -1.74 19.43
CA ARG A 131 14.59 -1.73 17.97
C ARG A 131 14.85 -3.12 17.38
N SER A 132 15.81 -3.87 17.87
CA SER A 132 16.08 -5.24 17.41
C SER A 132 14.96 -6.22 17.80
N SER A 133 14.28 -6.01 18.92
CA SER A 133 13.15 -6.85 19.36
C SER A 133 11.81 -6.50 18.69
N LEU A 134 11.72 -5.38 17.96
CA LEU A 134 10.48 -4.87 17.34
C LEU A 134 10.64 -4.70 15.82
N GLU A 135 11.51 -5.49 15.18
CA GLU A 135 11.83 -5.37 13.75
C GLU A 135 10.60 -5.35 12.85
N SER A 136 9.58 -6.17 13.14
CA SER A 136 8.36 -6.22 12.34
C SER A 136 7.53 -4.93 12.37
N SER A 137 7.61 -4.14 13.44
CA SER A 137 6.86 -2.87 13.58
C SER A 137 7.63 -1.63 13.12
N TRP A 138 8.86 -1.82 12.59
CA TRP A 138 9.73 -0.75 12.14
C TRP A 138 10.13 -0.93 10.69
N LEU A 139 10.04 0.15 9.91
CA LEU A 139 10.56 0.18 8.55
C LEU A 139 11.36 1.46 8.29
N THR A 140 12.40 1.36 7.48
CA THR A 140 13.09 2.51 6.92
C THR A 140 12.27 3.11 5.77
N VAL A 141 12.57 4.36 5.41
CA VAL A 141 12.02 4.98 4.20
C VAL A 141 12.38 4.15 2.96
N GLU A 142 13.60 3.65 2.88
CA GLU A 142 14.05 2.74 1.82
C GLU A 142 13.18 1.47 1.75
N ALA A 143 12.95 0.81 2.88
CA ALA A 143 12.11 -0.38 2.94
C ALA A 143 10.65 -0.10 2.58
N LEU A 144 10.15 1.13 2.81
CA LEU A 144 8.83 1.54 2.35
C LEU A 144 8.83 1.76 0.83
N PHE A 145 9.85 2.42 0.26
CA PHE A 145 10.00 2.56 -1.19
C PHE A 145 10.13 1.20 -1.90
N ALA A 146 10.79 0.22 -1.29
CA ALA A 146 10.87 -1.15 -1.82
C ALA A 146 9.50 -1.81 -2.05
N ARG A 147 8.40 -1.23 -1.53
CA ARG A 147 7.02 -1.70 -1.67
C ARG A 147 6.18 -0.92 -2.68
N ILE A 148 6.82 -0.03 -3.44
CA ILE A 148 6.14 0.82 -4.44
C ILE A 148 6.57 0.37 -5.84
N PRO A 149 5.86 -0.56 -6.48
CA PRO A 149 6.27 -1.14 -7.76
C PRO A 149 6.28 -0.11 -8.91
N GLU A 150 5.52 0.97 -8.82
CA GLU A 150 5.45 2.01 -9.84
C GLU A 150 6.75 2.81 -10.00
N VAL A 151 7.60 2.84 -8.97
CA VAL A 151 8.91 3.50 -9.00
C VAL A 151 10.06 2.49 -9.02
N ALA A 152 9.78 1.26 -9.50
CA ALA A 152 10.71 0.14 -9.48
C ALA A 152 12.07 0.47 -10.07
N ASP A 153 12.11 1.04 -11.27
CA ASP A 153 13.34 1.32 -11.99
C ASP A 153 14.23 2.29 -11.20
N LEU A 154 13.65 3.42 -10.73
CA LEU A 154 14.37 4.38 -9.89
C LEU A 154 14.83 3.76 -8.56
N PHE A 155 13.99 2.92 -7.94
CA PHE A 155 14.36 2.24 -6.70
C PHE A 155 15.57 1.32 -6.90
N LEU A 156 15.56 0.53 -7.96
CA LEU A 156 16.65 -0.41 -8.27
C LEU A 156 17.95 0.29 -8.68
N ASP A 157 17.86 1.46 -9.31
CA ASP A 157 19.02 2.28 -9.69
C ASP A 157 19.65 2.96 -8.46
N ILE A 158 18.81 3.42 -7.53
CA ILE A 158 19.28 4.17 -6.34
C ILE A 158 19.76 3.24 -5.23
N PHE A 159 19.07 2.11 -5.02
CA PHE A 159 19.34 1.20 -3.92
C PHE A 159 19.81 -0.18 -4.40
N SER A 160 20.79 -0.73 -3.71
CA SER A 160 21.21 -2.12 -3.92
C SER A 160 20.35 -3.14 -3.18
N SER A 161 19.34 -2.69 -2.43
CA SER A 161 18.44 -3.54 -1.64
C SER A 161 17.45 -4.30 -2.50
N LYS A 162 16.87 -5.35 -1.92
CA LYS A 162 15.85 -6.18 -2.55
C LYS A 162 14.53 -5.43 -2.66
N PRO A 163 13.79 -5.55 -3.78
CA PRO A 163 12.41 -5.10 -3.84
C PRO A 163 11.54 -5.96 -2.91
N ALA A 164 10.46 -5.38 -2.41
CA ALA A 164 9.45 -6.10 -1.64
C ALA A 164 8.15 -6.27 -2.46
N TRP A 165 8.27 -6.38 -3.76
CA TRP A 165 7.21 -6.65 -4.72
C TRP A 165 7.70 -7.66 -5.77
N ILE A 166 6.73 -8.39 -6.39
CA ILE A 166 6.97 -9.36 -7.44
C ILE A 166 5.76 -9.40 -8.37
N THR A 167 6.00 -9.68 -9.66
CA THR A 167 4.91 -9.76 -10.65
C THR A 167 4.47 -11.22 -10.84
N PRO A 168 3.24 -11.59 -10.44
CA PRO A 168 2.70 -12.92 -10.71
C PRO A 168 2.19 -13.02 -12.14
N THR A 169 2.59 -14.06 -12.87
CA THR A 169 2.14 -14.35 -14.23
C THR A 169 1.62 -15.77 -14.34
N TYR A 170 0.71 -16.02 -15.28
CA TYR A 170 0.17 -17.37 -15.50
C TYR A 170 1.20 -18.28 -16.17
N ASP A 171 1.41 -19.46 -15.61
CA ASP A 171 2.29 -20.45 -16.24
C ASP A 171 1.48 -21.34 -17.20
N GLN A 172 1.51 -21.01 -18.49
CA GLN A 172 0.80 -21.73 -19.53
C GLN A 172 1.27 -23.19 -19.70
N GLU A 173 2.54 -23.49 -19.43
CA GLU A 173 3.09 -24.83 -19.59
C GLU A 173 2.67 -25.79 -18.48
N ALA A 174 2.57 -25.27 -17.25
CA ALA A 174 2.24 -26.09 -16.09
C ALA A 174 0.74 -26.29 -15.89
N ASN A 175 -0.09 -25.37 -16.42
CA ASN A 175 -1.51 -25.47 -16.23
C ASN A 175 -2.14 -26.24 -17.41
N PRO A 176 -2.93 -27.28 -17.14
CA PRO A 176 -3.68 -27.96 -18.20
C PRO A 176 -4.59 -26.93 -18.88
N SER A 177 -4.60 -26.94 -20.19
CA SER A 177 -5.41 -26.04 -21.00
C SER A 177 -6.85 -25.94 -20.47
N LEU A 178 -7.23 -24.77 -19.97
CA LEU A 178 -8.61 -24.46 -19.56
C LEU A 178 -9.61 -24.60 -20.73
N TYR A 179 -9.11 -24.72 -21.96
CA TYR A 179 -9.89 -24.78 -23.21
C TYR A 179 -10.13 -26.18 -23.74
N ARG A 180 -9.85 -27.25 -22.99
CA ARG A 180 -10.37 -28.56 -23.38
C ARG A 180 -11.86 -28.63 -23.01
N VAL A 181 -12.65 -28.07 -23.89
CA VAL A 181 -14.12 -28.28 -23.97
C VAL A 181 -14.37 -29.78 -24.11
N GLY A 182 -15.06 -30.40 -23.15
CA GLY A 182 -15.58 -31.76 -23.35
C GLY A 182 -15.48 -32.73 -22.18
N GLY A 183 -15.13 -32.32 -20.99
CA GLY A 183 -15.18 -33.18 -19.82
C GLY A 183 -15.65 -32.46 -18.56
N ARG A 184 -16.65 -32.98 -17.88
CA ARG A 184 -17.11 -32.60 -16.51
C ARG A 184 -16.03 -32.90 -15.46
N LYS A 185 -14.81 -32.40 -15.62
CA LYS A 185 -13.80 -32.38 -14.56
C LYS A 185 -13.87 -31.00 -13.94
N GLY A 186 -14.11 -30.96 -12.61
CA GLY A 186 -14.11 -29.73 -11.86
C GLY A 186 -12.88 -28.87 -12.13
N ARG A 187 -13.01 -27.54 -11.98
CA ARG A 187 -11.89 -26.60 -12.13
C ARG A 187 -10.75 -27.06 -11.22
N PRO A 188 -9.50 -27.05 -11.67
CA PRO A 188 -8.38 -27.38 -10.81
C PRO A 188 -8.35 -26.41 -9.64
N THR A 189 -8.22 -26.93 -8.43
CA THR A 189 -8.09 -26.12 -7.21
C THR A 189 -6.72 -25.45 -7.09
N THR A 190 -5.74 -25.95 -7.83
CA THR A 190 -4.37 -25.42 -7.83
C THR A 190 -4.02 -24.91 -9.22
N THR A 191 -3.52 -23.69 -9.27
CA THR A 191 -2.98 -23.06 -10.47
C THR A 191 -1.52 -22.75 -10.28
N TYR A 192 -0.70 -22.99 -11.29
CA TYR A 192 0.72 -22.64 -11.26
C TYR A 192 0.91 -21.23 -11.83
N SER A 193 1.63 -20.42 -11.09
CA SER A 193 2.03 -19.07 -11.46
C SER A 193 3.55 -18.96 -11.51
N ILE A 194 4.08 -18.15 -12.38
CA ILE A 194 5.48 -17.76 -12.39
C ILE A 194 5.56 -16.41 -11.66
N PHE A 195 6.44 -16.33 -10.67
CA PHE A 195 6.72 -15.07 -9.99
C PHE A 195 7.96 -14.44 -10.63
N VAL A 196 7.73 -13.36 -11.38
CA VAL A 196 8.79 -12.67 -12.12
C VAL A 196 9.42 -11.61 -11.22
N ASP A 197 10.71 -11.77 -10.97
CA ASP A 197 11.57 -10.79 -10.29
C ASP A 197 12.50 -10.14 -11.31
N ASP A 198 12.12 -8.95 -11.79
CA ASP A 198 12.90 -8.19 -12.76
C ASP A 198 14.24 -7.70 -12.18
N SER A 199 14.36 -7.64 -10.86
CA SER A 199 15.60 -7.24 -10.19
C SER A 199 16.65 -8.33 -10.14
N ALA A 200 16.25 -9.60 -10.26
CA ALA A 200 17.08 -10.79 -10.02
C ALA A 200 17.75 -10.81 -8.62
N ARG A 201 17.18 -10.12 -7.63
CA ARG A 201 17.72 -9.99 -6.26
C ARG A 201 17.01 -10.85 -5.23
N LEU A 202 15.83 -11.40 -5.57
CA LEU A 202 15.02 -12.20 -4.64
C LEU A 202 15.48 -13.64 -4.56
N THR A 203 15.55 -14.17 -3.35
CA THR A 203 15.81 -15.59 -3.09
C THR A 203 14.51 -16.38 -2.98
N THR A 204 14.61 -17.70 -2.91
CA THR A 204 13.44 -18.56 -2.69
C THR A 204 12.74 -18.27 -1.35
N GLU A 205 13.52 -17.93 -0.33
CA GLU A 205 13.01 -17.55 1.00
C GLU A 205 12.26 -16.21 0.94
N ASP A 206 12.77 -15.24 0.17
CA ASP A 206 12.08 -13.97 -0.05
C ASP A 206 10.72 -14.18 -0.74
N ILE A 207 10.66 -15.12 -1.70
CA ILE A 207 9.42 -15.45 -2.42
C ILE A 207 8.38 -16.07 -1.50
N ALA A 208 8.79 -16.85 -0.52
CA ALA A 208 7.88 -17.43 0.48
C ALA A 208 7.21 -16.38 1.40
N ALA A 209 7.78 -15.18 1.48
CA ALA A 209 7.22 -14.09 2.28
C ALA A 209 6.09 -13.32 1.58
N PHE A 210 5.84 -13.56 0.28
CA PHE A 210 4.75 -12.90 -0.43
C PHE A 210 3.39 -13.44 0.01
N PRO A 211 2.37 -12.56 0.10
CA PRO A 211 1.06 -12.94 0.59
C PRO A 211 0.28 -13.78 -0.42
N GLY A 212 -0.58 -14.66 0.09
CA GLY A 212 -1.48 -15.47 -0.72
C GLY A 212 -1.45 -16.94 -0.32
N PRO A 213 -2.33 -17.77 -0.87
CA PRO A 213 -2.42 -19.19 -0.60
C PRO A 213 -1.36 -19.98 -1.40
N ILE A 214 -0.09 -19.68 -1.15
CA ILE A 214 1.07 -20.28 -1.81
C ILE A 214 1.40 -21.60 -1.09
N SER A 215 1.36 -22.73 -1.82
CA SER A 215 1.59 -24.04 -1.23
C SER A 215 2.96 -24.65 -1.58
N GLN A 216 3.53 -24.30 -2.72
CA GLN A 216 4.82 -24.81 -3.17
C GLN A 216 5.57 -23.80 -4.00
N ILE A 217 6.88 -23.73 -3.84
CA ILE A 217 7.79 -22.96 -4.68
C ILE A 217 8.71 -23.95 -5.38
N LEU A 218 8.57 -24.08 -6.69
CA LEU A 218 9.36 -24.97 -7.52
C LEU A 218 10.34 -24.15 -8.36
N ARG A 219 11.58 -24.59 -8.45
CA ARG A 219 12.52 -24.00 -9.39
C ARG A 219 12.20 -24.53 -10.80
N ARG A 220 11.83 -23.65 -11.71
CA ARG A 220 11.76 -24.00 -13.11
C ARG A 220 13.17 -24.05 -13.68
N GLY A 221 13.64 -25.25 -14.04
CA GLY A 221 14.83 -25.39 -14.84
C GLY A 221 14.57 -24.80 -16.23
N LEU A 222 15.17 -23.67 -16.55
CA LEU A 222 15.10 -23.10 -17.89
C LEU A 222 16.03 -23.91 -18.81
N ARG A 223 15.49 -24.38 -19.95
CA ARG A 223 16.29 -24.81 -21.11
C ARG A 223 16.73 -23.54 -21.87
N GLY A 224 17.55 -22.64 -21.23
CA GLY A 224 18.00 -21.41 -21.85
C GLY A 224 18.88 -20.58 -20.92
N PRO A 225 19.58 -19.54 -21.42
CA PRO A 225 20.44 -18.67 -20.64
C PRO A 225 19.61 -17.64 -19.88
N GLY A 226 19.14 -17.97 -18.70
CA GLY A 226 18.44 -17.04 -17.83
C GLY A 226 18.35 -17.58 -16.39
N PRO A 227 18.15 -16.71 -15.39
CA PRO A 227 17.95 -17.16 -14.03
C PRO A 227 16.68 -18.01 -13.92
N PRO A 228 16.67 -19.07 -13.09
CA PRO A 228 15.49 -19.91 -12.92
C PRO A 228 14.34 -19.09 -12.34
N LEU A 229 13.24 -18.99 -13.10
CA LEU A 229 12.03 -18.33 -12.61
C LEU A 229 11.31 -19.25 -11.61
N PRO A 230 10.94 -18.74 -10.43
CA PRO A 230 10.21 -19.52 -9.46
C PRO A 230 8.77 -19.79 -9.94
N ARG A 231 8.43 -21.06 -10.07
CA ARG A 231 7.06 -21.52 -10.27
C ARG A 231 6.41 -21.71 -8.92
N VAL A 232 5.25 -21.14 -8.74
CA VAL A 232 4.53 -21.14 -7.47
C VAL A 232 3.18 -21.80 -7.67
N ALA A 233 2.83 -22.74 -6.79
CA ALA A 233 1.52 -23.35 -6.77
C ALA A 233 0.56 -22.48 -5.91
N VAL A 234 -0.47 -21.93 -6.52
CA VAL A 234 -1.49 -21.09 -5.89
C VAL A 234 -2.77 -21.91 -5.70
N ASN A 235 -3.26 -22.01 -4.49
CA ASN A 235 -4.55 -22.62 -4.21
C ASN A 235 -5.67 -21.63 -4.55
N ALA A 236 -6.39 -21.90 -5.64
CA ALA A 236 -7.50 -21.09 -6.14
C ALA A 236 -8.88 -21.70 -5.83
N ALA A 237 -8.96 -22.60 -4.85
CA ALA A 237 -10.22 -23.23 -4.47
C ALA A 237 -11.30 -22.20 -4.13
N GLY A 238 -12.49 -22.36 -4.70
CA GLY A 238 -13.63 -21.45 -4.48
C GLY A 238 -13.54 -20.10 -5.20
N LYS A 239 -12.51 -19.87 -6.03
CA LYS A 239 -12.38 -18.67 -6.86
C LYS A 239 -12.78 -18.95 -8.30
N GLU A 240 -13.40 -17.98 -8.94
CA GLU A 240 -13.75 -18.08 -10.35
C GLU A 240 -12.52 -17.93 -11.24
N ILE A 241 -11.64 -17.01 -10.88
CA ILE A 241 -10.37 -16.75 -11.53
C ILE A 241 -9.26 -16.97 -10.51
N TRP A 242 -8.18 -17.69 -10.87
CA TRP A 242 -7.07 -17.98 -9.97
C TRP A 242 -6.44 -16.71 -9.40
N TRP A 243 -6.45 -15.65 -10.17
CA TRP A 243 -5.95 -14.32 -9.84
C TRP A 243 -6.63 -13.72 -8.60
N ASP A 244 -7.92 -13.99 -8.40
CA ASP A 244 -8.68 -13.50 -7.25
C ASP A 244 -8.29 -14.20 -5.93
N ALA A 245 -7.44 -15.24 -6.02
CA ALA A 245 -6.88 -15.88 -4.83
C ALA A 245 -5.67 -15.12 -4.25
N LEU A 246 -5.06 -14.22 -5.04
CA LEU A 246 -3.89 -13.45 -4.64
C LEU A 246 -4.29 -12.01 -4.31
N PRO A 247 -3.74 -11.41 -3.24
CA PRO A 247 -3.97 -10.00 -2.92
C PRO A 247 -3.12 -9.09 -3.82
N VAL A 248 -3.45 -9.08 -5.10
CA VAL A 248 -2.71 -8.38 -6.14
C VAL A 248 -3.02 -6.88 -6.09
N HIS A 249 -1.97 -6.08 -6.10
CA HIS A 249 -2.04 -4.67 -6.36
C HIS A 249 -2.06 -4.43 -7.88
N ASN A 250 -3.09 -3.75 -8.36
CA ASN A 250 -3.19 -3.28 -9.74
C ASN A 250 -3.10 -1.76 -9.75
N SER A 251 -2.31 -1.23 -10.66
CA SER A 251 -2.03 0.18 -10.78
C SER A 251 -2.48 0.73 -12.13
N PRO A 252 -2.96 1.99 -12.22
CA PRO A 252 -3.21 2.65 -13.50
C PRO A 252 -1.95 2.87 -14.35
N PHE A 253 -0.77 2.55 -13.81
CA PHE A 253 0.51 2.54 -14.54
C PHE A 253 0.85 1.16 -15.12
N GLU A 254 -0.17 0.32 -15.33
CA GLU A 254 -0.02 -1.05 -15.87
C GLU A 254 0.90 -1.96 -15.05
N ARG A 255 1.10 -1.63 -13.77
CA ARG A 255 1.85 -2.45 -12.84
C ARG A 255 0.91 -3.36 -12.05
N THR A 256 1.22 -4.64 -12.10
CA THR A 256 0.54 -5.67 -11.31
C THR A 256 1.55 -6.35 -10.42
N ALA A 257 1.34 -6.31 -9.12
CA ALA A 257 2.31 -6.83 -8.17
C ALA A 257 1.66 -7.49 -6.95
N LEU A 258 2.33 -8.52 -6.44
CA LEU A 258 2.21 -8.90 -5.03
C LEU A 258 3.21 -8.08 -4.24
N ILE A 259 2.81 -7.61 -3.08
CA ILE A 259 3.63 -6.75 -2.22
C ILE A 259 3.75 -7.39 -0.85
N VAL A 260 4.97 -7.53 -0.35
CA VAL A 260 5.22 -8.00 1.02
C VAL A 260 4.63 -7.00 2.01
N PRO A 261 3.79 -7.44 2.96
CA PRO A 261 3.16 -6.54 3.92
C PRO A 261 4.17 -5.64 4.66
N ALA A 262 3.84 -4.37 4.77
CA ALA A 262 4.60 -3.46 5.61
C ALA A 262 4.32 -3.76 7.10
N PHE A 263 5.28 -3.51 7.98
CA PHE A 263 5.16 -3.73 9.41
C PHE A 263 4.68 -5.15 9.78
N GLY A 264 4.97 -6.14 8.93
CA GLY A 264 4.60 -7.54 9.08
C GLY A 264 3.16 -7.90 8.73
N VAL A 265 2.22 -6.94 8.73
CA VAL A 265 0.78 -7.22 8.60
C VAL A 265 0.03 -6.27 7.64
N VAL A 266 0.60 -5.13 7.30
CA VAL A 266 -0.07 -4.11 6.49
C VAL A 266 0.12 -4.39 5.00
N GLY A 267 -0.80 -5.14 4.41
CA GLY A 267 -0.81 -5.46 2.98
C GLY A 267 -1.58 -4.45 2.10
N GLU A 268 -2.36 -3.56 2.70
CA GLU A 268 -3.11 -2.53 1.97
C GLU A 268 -2.18 -1.48 1.38
N TYR A 269 -2.13 -1.39 0.05
CA TYR A 269 -1.22 -0.48 -0.66
C TYR A 269 -1.43 0.99 -0.26
N ARG A 270 -2.67 1.44 -0.10
CA ARG A 270 -3.01 2.80 0.37
C ARG A 270 -2.42 3.11 1.73
N ALA A 271 -2.41 2.13 2.62
CA ALA A 271 -1.82 2.28 3.96
C ALA A 271 -0.28 2.31 3.90
N ILE A 272 0.34 1.55 3.00
CA ILE A 272 1.78 1.59 2.73
C ILE A 272 2.16 2.98 2.21
N CYS A 273 1.42 3.50 1.22
CA CYS A 273 1.62 4.85 0.71
C CYS A 273 1.43 5.92 1.79
N ALA A 274 0.37 5.83 2.61
CA ALA A 274 0.15 6.76 3.70
C ALA A 274 1.29 6.75 4.74
N ALA A 275 1.86 5.58 5.04
CA ALA A 275 3.01 5.44 5.93
C ALA A 275 4.28 6.08 5.34
N LEU A 276 4.52 5.92 4.03
CA LEU A 276 5.64 6.57 3.34
C LEU A 276 5.44 8.10 3.28
N LEU A 277 4.25 8.58 2.93
CA LEU A 277 3.92 10.00 2.98
C LEU A 277 4.11 10.59 4.38
N TYR A 278 3.69 9.84 5.42
CA TYR A 278 3.95 10.24 6.81
C TYR A 278 5.44 10.38 7.08
N ALA A 279 6.25 9.39 6.69
CA ALA A 279 7.70 9.43 6.86
C ALA A 279 8.33 10.67 6.20
N LEU A 280 7.96 10.95 4.95
CA LEU A 280 8.39 12.12 4.21
C LEU A 280 7.91 13.41 4.88
N SER A 281 6.65 13.46 5.35
CA SER A 281 6.10 14.62 6.07
C SER A 281 6.84 14.92 7.39
N ILE A 282 7.33 13.90 8.07
CA ILE A 282 8.19 14.05 9.26
C ILE A 282 9.55 14.65 8.87
N MET A 283 10.13 14.23 7.74
CA MET A 283 11.39 14.81 7.24
C MET A 283 11.19 16.29 6.93
N VAL A 284 10.15 16.64 6.20
CA VAL A 284 9.83 18.04 5.87
C VAL A 284 9.67 18.91 7.12
N ARG A 285 8.90 18.46 8.11
CA ARG A 285 8.51 19.28 9.27
C ARG A 285 9.53 19.29 10.39
N TYR A 286 10.21 18.17 10.63
CA TYR A 286 10.99 17.97 11.85
C TYR A 286 12.44 17.56 11.61
N ARG A 287 12.88 17.46 10.36
CA ARG A 287 14.25 17.13 9.96
C ARG A 287 14.72 18.01 8.80
N PRO A 288 14.65 19.35 8.97
CA PRO A 288 14.94 20.27 7.86
C PRO A 288 16.37 20.11 7.32
N SER A 289 17.34 19.77 8.16
CA SER A 289 18.72 19.51 7.72
C SER A 289 18.84 18.29 6.80
N VAL A 290 18.12 17.19 7.10
CA VAL A 290 18.07 15.99 6.25
C VAL A 290 17.30 16.29 4.99
N TRP A 291 16.15 16.96 5.10
CA TRP A 291 15.30 17.30 3.98
C TRP A 291 15.99 18.24 2.98
N ARG A 292 16.75 19.23 3.47
CA ARG A 292 17.55 20.10 2.59
C ARG A 292 18.56 19.31 1.76
N ARG A 293 19.22 18.31 2.34
CA ARG A 293 20.17 17.46 1.61
C ARG A 293 19.49 16.64 0.51
N VAL A 294 18.23 16.28 0.69
CA VAL A 294 17.41 15.64 -0.37
C VAL A 294 17.05 16.63 -1.47
N GLN A 295 16.79 17.90 -1.13
CA GLN A 295 16.35 18.88 -2.11
C GLN A 295 17.50 19.52 -2.92
N GLU A 296 18.62 19.81 -2.26
CA GLU A 296 19.68 20.67 -2.79
C GLU A 296 21.09 20.13 -2.47
N GLY A 297 21.23 18.93 -1.95
CA GLY A 297 22.49 18.40 -1.47
C GLY A 297 22.85 17.03 -2.01
N ASP A 298 23.68 16.34 -1.25
CA ASP A 298 24.27 15.04 -1.56
C ASP A 298 23.27 13.85 -1.61
N HIS A 299 22.00 14.10 -1.40
CA HIS A 299 20.91 13.11 -1.52
C HIS A 299 19.90 13.51 -2.59
N ASP A 300 20.27 14.26 -3.62
CA ASP A 300 19.39 14.71 -4.70
C ASP A 300 18.80 13.55 -5.53
N HIS A 301 19.52 12.42 -5.64
CA HIS A 301 19.00 11.20 -6.23
C HIS A 301 17.72 10.71 -5.56
N LEU A 302 17.57 10.93 -4.24
CA LEU A 302 16.33 10.63 -3.52
C LEU A 302 15.21 11.62 -3.86
N ARG A 303 15.54 12.84 -4.28
CA ARG A 303 14.55 13.81 -4.74
C ARG A 303 13.81 13.30 -5.96
N VAL A 304 14.52 12.76 -6.95
CA VAL A 304 13.91 12.18 -8.16
C VAL A 304 12.94 11.06 -7.79
N LEU A 305 13.35 10.17 -6.89
CA LEU A 305 12.50 9.08 -6.41
C LEU A 305 11.26 9.61 -5.66
N VAL A 306 11.42 10.62 -4.81
CA VAL A 306 10.30 11.25 -4.10
C VAL A 306 9.33 11.91 -5.08
N GLU A 307 9.83 12.68 -6.06
CA GLU A 307 8.98 13.34 -7.05
C GLU A 307 8.19 12.33 -7.89
N ALA A 308 8.84 11.24 -8.35
CA ALA A 308 8.18 10.15 -9.05
C ALA A 308 7.10 9.49 -8.18
N TYR A 309 7.43 9.20 -6.92
CA TYR A 309 6.47 8.64 -5.98
C TYR A 309 5.26 9.56 -5.74
N LEU A 310 5.46 10.88 -5.59
CA LEU A 310 4.36 11.82 -5.42
C LEU A 310 3.44 11.85 -6.66
N ALA A 311 3.99 11.70 -7.87
CA ALA A 311 3.20 11.57 -9.09
C ALA A 311 2.37 10.27 -9.12
N VAL A 312 2.94 9.16 -8.64
CA VAL A 312 2.22 7.89 -8.46
C VAL A 312 1.06 8.04 -7.48
N VAL A 313 1.33 8.57 -6.29
CA VAL A 313 0.34 8.78 -5.23
C VAL A 313 -0.82 9.65 -5.69
N ASP A 314 -0.51 10.71 -6.43
CA ASP A 314 -1.48 11.66 -6.96
C ASP A 314 -2.56 10.99 -7.82
N ARG A 315 -2.21 9.92 -8.50
CA ARG A 315 -3.08 9.18 -9.39
C ARG A 315 -3.67 7.93 -8.75
N VAL A 316 -2.85 7.12 -8.10
CA VAL A 316 -3.25 5.79 -7.59
C VAL A 316 -4.16 5.91 -6.37
N LEU A 317 -3.85 6.80 -5.42
CA LEU A 317 -4.63 6.86 -4.18
C LEU A 317 -6.08 7.30 -4.38
N PRO A 318 -6.39 8.37 -5.14
CA PRO A 318 -7.78 8.74 -5.38
C PRO A 318 -8.60 7.60 -6.00
N GLU A 319 -8.05 6.91 -7.00
CA GLU A 319 -8.70 5.78 -7.66
C GLU A 319 -9.04 4.68 -6.65
N GLN A 320 -8.04 4.20 -5.92
CA GLN A 320 -8.22 3.12 -4.96
C GLN A 320 -9.13 3.47 -3.78
N PHE A 321 -9.07 4.70 -3.28
CA PHE A 321 -9.99 5.14 -2.24
C PHE A 321 -11.43 5.25 -2.75
N LEU A 322 -11.63 5.79 -3.95
CA LEU A 322 -12.96 5.88 -4.54
C LEU A 322 -13.56 4.49 -4.80
N GLU A 323 -12.77 3.52 -5.26
CA GLU A 323 -13.22 2.13 -5.38
C GLU A 323 -13.73 1.58 -4.03
N ARG A 324 -13.02 1.83 -2.96
CA ARG A 324 -13.42 1.38 -1.61
C ARG A 324 -14.65 2.13 -1.08
N ILE A 325 -14.73 3.43 -1.33
CA ILE A 325 -15.85 4.26 -0.89
C ILE A 325 -17.14 3.88 -1.63
N THR A 326 -17.05 3.69 -2.94
CA THR A 326 -18.20 3.40 -3.79
C THR A 326 -18.54 1.90 -3.88
N ALA A 327 -17.62 1.02 -3.51
CA ALA A 327 -17.65 -0.42 -3.76
C ALA A 327 -17.83 -0.75 -5.26
N GLN A 328 -17.31 0.09 -6.13
CA GLN A 328 -17.34 -0.05 -7.59
C GLN A 328 -15.93 0.16 -8.14
N ARG A 329 -15.61 -0.53 -9.23
CA ARG A 329 -14.34 -0.26 -9.93
C ARG A 329 -14.37 1.15 -10.51
N VAL A 330 -13.30 1.89 -10.27
CA VAL A 330 -13.08 3.26 -10.78
C VAL A 330 -11.96 3.21 -11.80
N PHE A 331 -12.24 3.67 -13.01
CA PHE A 331 -11.24 3.77 -14.06
C PHE A 331 -10.98 5.24 -14.36
N ALA A 332 -9.84 5.75 -13.91
CA ALA A 332 -9.39 7.09 -14.25
C ALA A 332 -8.77 7.07 -15.66
N LYS A 333 -9.54 7.45 -16.68
CA LYS A 333 -9.01 7.66 -18.03
C LYS A 333 -8.44 9.05 -18.17
N GLN A 334 -7.35 9.18 -18.91
CA GLN A 334 -6.90 10.50 -19.35
C GLN A 334 -7.94 11.12 -20.30
N PRO A 335 -8.18 12.42 -20.25
CA PRO A 335 -9.03 13.10 -21.23
C PRO A 335 -8.56 12.79 -22.65
N GLY A 336 -9.47 12.29 -23.49
CA GLY A 336 -9.16 11.90 -24.88
C GLY A 336 -8.64 10.46 -25.05
N ALA A 337 -8.42 9.70 -24.01
CA ALA A 337 -8.13 8.26 -24.15
C ALA A 337 -9.43 7.49 -24.42
N TRP A 338 -9.56 7.00 -25.64
CA TRP A 338 -10.60 6.04 -26.04
C TRP A 338 -10.03 4.64 -25.90
N GLY A 339 -10.62 3.82 -25.07
CA GLY A 339 -10.33 2.39 -24.95
C GLY A 339 -11.36 1.58 -25.65
#